data_d6425914d9c63cba2f9f744bccb64d0f
#
_entry.id   d6425914d9c63cba2f9f744bccb64d0f
#
_cell.length_a   1.000
_cell.length_b   1.000
_cell.length_c   1.000
_cell.angle_alpha   90.00
_cell.angle_beta   90.00
_cell.angle_gamma   90.00
#
_symmetry.space_group_name_H-M   'P 1'
#
loop_
_entity.id
_entity.type
_entity.pdbx_description
1 polymer ?
#
loop_
_entity_poly.entity_id
_entity_poly.type
_entity_poly.pdbx_seq_one_letter_code
_entity_poly.pdbx_strand_id
1 'polypeptide(L)'
;MTDKLKVALIGCGQIGYGWDPSIAGSGSEAFSHFAAISQSESFELVGVADTDSEILEELKRHDFLECENDWRRMLGERDRWDLVVVATPDETHSDILNEISEFNPSCVFVEKPLCMDSLSGDRIIKSFENEGISLLVNYSRRFMREYRALGEVIREGRMGTPLCLTVHYTGGLLHNGFHFLDLAHWFFGLPEEARIFPGHQKRNKSKDCSATIRCTYKSGLQFNLIGVGHESPTHHQVEFIGSEGGFRILNNERIEWQKSVPMERFEGFRKLSTKKHQEIKTGLALPNAYRSIAEHLEKSIPFERNAKSCLALNHLIENGLTVLPQHS
;
A
#
# COMPACT_ATOMS: atom_id res chain seq x y z
N MET A 1 -6.33 -30.11 14.06
CA MET A 1 -5.74 -28.82 13.67
C MET A 1 -5.82 -28.79 12.17
N THR A 2 -6.38 -27.76 11.56
CA THR A 2 -6.30 -27.57 10.11
C THR A 2 -4.85 -27.32 9.76
N ASP A 3 -4.33 -27.94 8.69
CA ASP A 3 -3.00 -27.68 8.21
C ASP A 3 -2.86 -26.19 7.85
N LYS A 4 -1.73 -25.58 8.22
CA LYS A 4 -1.45 -24.19 7.88
C LYS A 4 -1.27 -24.02 6.38
N LEU A 5 -1.73 -22.88 5.86
CA LEU A 5 -1.56 -22.47 4.48
C LEU A 5 -0.08 -22.25 4.17
N LYS A 6 0.42 -22.83 3.07
CA LYS A 6 1.84 -22.81 2.70
C LYS A 6 2.20 -21.55 1.93
N VAL A 7 3.23 -20.86 2.41
CA VAL A 7 3.68 -19.57 1.86
C VAL A 7 5.08 -19.69 1.28
N ALA A 8 5.25 -19.13 0.08
CA ALA A 8 6.55 -18.81 -0.51
C ALA A 8 6.79 -17.30 -0.47
N LEU A 9 8.00 -16.87 -0.11
CA LEU A 9 8.42 -15.47 -0.10
C LEU A 9 9.54 -15.25 -1.13
N ILE A 10 9.29 -14.39 -2.11
CA ILE A 10 10.26 -13.97 -3.14
C ILE A 10 10.72 -12.56 -2.82
N GLY A 11 12.02 -12.39 -2.54
CA GLY A 11 12.61 -11.14 -2.08
C GLY A 11 12.66 -11.06 -0.55
N CYS A 12 13.88 -11.13 -0.01
CA CYS A 12 14.17 -11.10 1.42
C CYS A 12 14.88 -9.79 1.84
N GLY A 13 14.70 -8.71 1.06
CA GLY A 13 15.18 -7.37 1.40
C GLY A 13 14.52 -6.81 2.66
N GLN A 14 14.56 -5.50 2.84
CA GLN A 14 14.08 -4.84 4.06
C GLN A 14 12.62 -5.20 4.41
N ILE A 15 11.69 -5.07 3.46
CA ILE A 15 10.28 -5.40 3.69
C ILE A 15 10.02 -6.90 3.71
N GLY A 16 10.83 -7.70 3.00
CA GLY A 16 10.74 -9.16 3.02
C GLY A 16 11.15 -9.74 4.36
N TYR A 17 12.34 -9.36 4.86
CA TYR A 17 12.97 -9.93 6.04
C TYR A 17 13.67 -8.90 6.93
N GLY A 18 14.45 -7.96 6.33
CA GLY A 18 15.49 -7.20 7.01
C GLY A 18 15.02 -6.25 8.13
N TRP A 19 13.77 -5.78 8.13
CA TRP A 19 13.28 -4.91 9.22
C TRP A 19 13.00 -5.66 10.51
N ASP A 20 12.69 -6.96 10.44
CA ASP A 20 12.44 -7.80 11.62
C ASP A 20 13.14 -9.15 11.46
N PRO A 21 14.49 -9.21 11.56
CA PRO A 21 15.23 -10.43 11.32
C PRO A 21 15.08 -11.49 12.44
N SER A 22 14.48 -11.12 13.56
CA SER A 22 14.23 -12.04 14.67
C SER A 22 12.74 -12.38 14.80
N ILE A 23 12.41 -13.66 14.84
CA ILE A 23 11.06 -14.17 15.15
C ILE A 23 10.64 -13.82 16.59
N ALA A 24 11.57 -13.37 17.40
CA ALA A 24 11.42 -13.16 18.84
C ALA A 24 10.67 -11.88 19.25
N GLY A 25 9.88 -11.27 18.37
CA GLY A 25 8.95 -10.21 18.73
C GLY A 25 7.74 -10.79 19.43
N SER A 26 7.68 -10.72 20.76
CA SER A 26 6.48 -11.04 21.56
C SER A 26 5.34 -10.05 21.37
N GLY A 27 5.32 -9.32 20.26
CA GLY A 27 4.33 -8.30 19.93
C GLY A 27 3.47 -8.71 18.74
N SER A 28 2.25 -8.21 18.71
CA SER A 28 1.33 -8.36 17.58
C SER A 28 1.73 -7.56 16.33
N GLU A 29 2.83 -6.80 16.38
CA GLU A 29 3.31 -5.93 15.33
C GLU A 29 4.40 -6.63 14.50
N ALA A 30 4.39 -6.39 13.17
CA ALA A 30 5.41 -6.87 12.25
C ALA A 30 5.64 -5.82 11.15
N PHE A 31 6.89 -5.61 10.80
CA PHE A 31 7.31 -4.66 9.77
C PHE A 31 7.90 -5.35 8.54
N SER A 32 8.06 -6.69 8.59
CA SER A 32 8.47 -7.52 7.44
C SER A 32 7.46 -8.63 7.18
N HIS A 33 7.45 -9.13 5.92
CA HIS A 33 6.62 -10.27 5.55
C HIS A 33 7.00 -11.52 6.35
N PHE A 34 8.29 -11.76 6.52
CA PHE A 34 8.82 -12.88 7.30
C PHE A 34 8.25 -12.88 8.73
N ALA A 35 8.33 -11.75 9.42
CA ALA A 35 7.81 -11.64 10.78
C ALA A 35 6.29 -11.81 10.84
N ALA A 36 5.56 -11.20 9.90
CA ALA A 36 4.10 -11.29 9.86
C ALA A 36 3.60 -12.72 9.58
N ILE A 37 4.26 -13.46 8.69
CA ILE A 37 3.94 -14.86 8.40
C ILE A 37 4.29 -15.74 9.62
N SER A 38 5.49 -15.56 10.19
CA SER A 38 5.97 -16.35 11.33
C SER A 38 5.08 -16.21 12.58
N GLN A 39 4.45 -15.06 12.77
CA GLN A 39 3.50 -14.80 13.87
C GLN A 39 2.07 -15.28 13.56
N SER A 40 1.79 -15.71 12.31
CA SER A 40 0.45 -16.11 11.90
C SER A 40 0.10 -17.52 12.40
N GLU A 41 -1.15 -17.66 12.84
CA GLU A 41 -1.71 -18.98 13.16
C GLU A 41 -2.17 -19.73 11.90
N SER A 42 -2.54 -18.99 10.83
CA SER A 42 -3.08 -19.56 9.58
C SER A 42 -2.00 -19.90 8.55
N PHE A 43 -0.82 -19.29 8.61
CA PHE A 43 0.22 -19.44 7.59
C PHE A 43 1.47 -20.12 8.13
N GLU A 44 2.18 -20.80 7.22
CA GLU A 44 3.49 -21.38 7.44
C GLU A 44 4.40 -20.97 6.27
N LEU A 45 5.49 -20.25 6.58
CA LEU A 45 6.52 -19.93 5.60
C LEU A 45 7.35 -21.21 5.35
N VAL A 46 7.33 -21.69 4.13
CA VAL A 46 7.97 -22.95 3.74
C VAL A 46 9.19 -22.71 2.87
N GLY A 47 9.12 -21.73 1.97
CA GLY A 47 10.19 -21.42 1.05
C GLY A 47 10.46 -19.91 0.95
N VAL A 48 11.73 -19.58 0.76
CA VAL A 48 12.21 -18.21 0.51
C VAL A 48 13.16 -18.19 -0.67
N ALA A 49 13.09 -17.15 -1.48
CA ALA A 49 14.03 -16.97 -2.57
C ALA A 49 14.59 -15.54 -2.59
N ASP A 50 15.89 -15.41 -2.74
CA ASP A 50 16.58 -14.14 -2.95
C ASP A 50 17.86 -14.36 -3.76
N THR A 51 18.29 -13.35 -4.50
CA THR A 51 19.56 -13.37 -5.23
C THR A 51 20.76 -13.09 -4.34
N ASP A 52 20.54 -12.56 -3.13
CA ASP A 52 21.59 -12.30 -2.14
C ASP A 52 21.87 -13.55 -1.32
N SER A 53 23.06 -14.14 -1.55
CA SER A 53 23.51 -15.35 -0.88
C SER A 53 23.75 -15.15 0.63
N GLU A 54 24.10 -13.95 1.09
CA GLU A 54 24.35 -13.68 2.51
C GLU A 54 23.03 -13.74 3.30
N ILE A 55 21.97 -13.16 2.73
CA ILE A 55 20.61 -13.25 3.30
C ILE A 55 20.13 -14.72 3.34
N LEU A 56 20.36 -15.48 2.27
CA LEU A 56 19.97 -16.89 2.24
C LEU A 56 20.72 -17.73 3.28
N GLU A 57 22.01 -17.48 3.47
CA GLU A 57 22.80 -18.20 4.51
C GLU A 57 22.32 -17.84 5.93
N GLU A 58 21.85 -16.62 6.14
CA GLU A 58 21.21 -16.23 7.40
C GLU A 58 19.88 -16.98 7.61
N LEU A 59 19.04 -17.03 6.57
CA LEU A 59 17.73 -17.68 6.61
C LEU A 59 17.80 -19.22 6.74
N LYS A 60 18.86 -19.85 6.23
CA LYS A 60 19.11 -21.31 6.40
C LYS A 60 19.27 -21.74 7.86
N ARG A 61 19.49 -20.80 8.79
CA ARG A 61 19.49 -21.10 10.23
C ARG A 61 18.12 -21.55 10.75
N HIS A 62 17.07 -21.32 9.94
CA HIS A 62 15.75 -21.84 10.19
C HIS A 62 15.60 -23.17 9.41
N ASP A 63 15.90 -24.30 10.06
CA ASP A 63 15.95 -25.65 9.48
C ASP A 63 14.69 -26.08 8.71
N PHE A 64 13.58 -25.35 8.88
CA PHE A 64 12.31 -25.63 8.21
C PHE A 64 12.11 -24.88 6.89
N LEU A 65 13.05 -23.99 6.51
CA LEU A 65 12.93 -23.17 5.31
C LEU A 65 13.69 -23.77 4.12
N GLU A 66 13.00 -23.87 2.99
CA GLU A 66 13.63 -24.07 1.68
C GLU A 66 14.19 -22.73 1.20
N CYS A 67 15.51 -22.63 1.05
CA CYS A 67 16.19 -21.39 0.65
C CYS A 67 16.80 -21.57 -0.74
N GLU A 68 16.31 -20.83 -1.73
CA GLU A 68 16.74 -20.90 -3.12
C GLU A 68 17.19 -19.54 -3.65
N ASN A 69 18.17 -19.54 -4.55
CA ASN A 69 18.60 -18.32 -5.24
C ASN A 69 17.80 -18.01 -6.51
N ASP A 70 16.98 -18.94 -6.96
CA ASP A 70 16.04 -18.79 -8.06
C ASP A 70 14.64 -19.19 -7.59
N TRP A 71 13.74 -18.21 -7.55
CA TRP A 71 12.37 -18.42 -7.11
C TRP A 71 11.58 -19.43 -7.98
N ARG A 72 11.97 -19.61 -9.26
CA ARG A 72 11.33 -20.61 -10.15
C ARG A 72 11.60 -22.03 -9.67
N ARG A 73 12.83 -22.27 -9.20
CA ARG A 73 13.19 -23.57 -8.62
C ARG A 73 12.41 -23.81 -7.34
N MET A 74 12.37 -22.82 -6.43
CA MET A 74 11.59 -22.91 -5.20
C MET A 74 10.11 -23.20 -5.48
N LEU A 75 9.49 -22.46 -6.38
CA LEU A 75 8.08 -22.69 -6.68
C LEU A 75 7.84 -24.02 -7.38
N GLY A 76 8.79 -24.51 -8.21
CA GLY A 76 8.71 -25.80 -8.90
C GLY A 76 8.82 -27.04 -8.01
N GLU A 77 9.25 -26.93 -6.75
CA GLU A 77 9.34 -28.04 -5.81
C GLU A 77 7.96 -28.52 -5.31
N ARG A 78 6.89 -27.80 -5.61
CA ARG A 78 5.53 -28.11 -5.17
C ARG A 78 4.52 -27.94 -6.29
N ASP A 79 3.53 -28.82 -6.32
CA ASP A 79 2.43 -28.76 -7.31
C ASP A 79 1.53 -27.53 -7.11
N ARG A 80 1.49 -26.98 -5.88
CA ARG A 80 0.62 -25.84 -5.55
C ARG A 80 1.13 -25.07 -4.33
N TRP A 81 0.94 -23.76 -4.38
CA TRP A 81 1.15 -22.84 -3.26
C TRP A 81 -0.18 -22.18 -2.86
N ASP A 82 -0.44 -22.05 -1.56
CA ASP A 82 -1.62 -21.32 -1.09
C ASP A 82 -1.41 -19.81 -1.25
N LEU A 83 -0.19 -19.34 -0.94
CA LEU A 83 0.17 -17.93 -1.07
C LEU A 83 1.61 -17.78 -1.56
N VAL A 84 1.80 -16.96 -2.58
CA VAL A 84 3.12 -16.48 -3.00
C VAL A 84 3.22 -15.00 -2.72
N VAL A 85 4.26 -14.59 -1.99
CA VAL A 85 4.55 -13.19 -1.66
C VAL A 85 5.69 -12.70 -2.54
N VAL A 86 5.49 -11.55 -3.20
CA VAL A 86 6.51 -10.89 -4.03
C VAL A 86 6.90 -9.57 -3.36
N ALA A 87 8.12 -9.56 -2.79
CA ALA A 87 8.69 -8.43 -2.04
C ALA A 87 10.06 -8.01 -2.60
N THR A 88 10.21 -8.12 -3.91
CA THR A 88 11.41 -7.78 -4.68
C THR A 88 11.41 -6.28 -5.06
N PRO A 89 12.48 -5.75 -5.66
CA PRO A 89 12.48 -4.38 -6.19
C PRO A 89 11.37 -4.13 -7.22
N ASP A 90 10.82 -2.91 -7.21
CA ASP A 90 9.65 -2.48 -8.00
C ASP A 90 9.73 -2.85 -9.50
N GLU A 91 10.91 -2.69 -10.09
CA GLU A 91 11.18 -2.98 -11.51
C GLU A 91 11.09 -4.46 -11.90
N THR A 92 11.16 -5.36 -10.94
CA THR A 92 11.12 -6.82 -11.19
C THR A 92 9.72 -7.42 -11.10
N HIS A 93 8.75 -6.68 -10.53
CA HIS A 93 7.41 -7.18 -10.28
C HIS A 93 6.74 -7.71 -11.55
N SER A 94 6.81 -6.93 -12.64
CA SER A 94 6.15 -7.33 -13.89
C SER A 94 6.66 -8.65 -14.47
N ASP A 95 7.98 -8.87 -14.43
CA ASP A 95 8.59 -10.09 -14.95
C ASP A 95 8.19 -11.30 -14.08
N ILE A 96 8.29 -11.16 -12.77
CA ILE A 96 7.89 -12.23 -11.84
C ILE A 96 6.40 -12.55 -11.97
N LEU A 97 5.53 -11.54 -11.97
CA LEU A 97 4.08 -11.74 -12.04
C LEU A 97 3.62 -12.34 -13.39
N ASN A 98 4.30 -12.07 -14.49
CA ASN A 98 3.98 -12.68 -15.77
C ASN A 98 4.26 -14.19 -15.81
N GLU A 99 5.25 -14.67 -15.05
CA GLU A 99 5.63 -16.09 -15.03
C GLU A 99 4.99 -16.87 -13.85
N ILE A 100 4.64 -16.17 -12.76
CA ILE A 100 4.23 -16.82 -11.50
C ILE A 100 2.92 -17.63 -11.63
N SER A 101 2.06 -17.27 -12.60
CA SER A 101 0.81 -18.00 -12.87
C SER A 101 1.04 -19.44 -13.34
N GLU A 102 2.20 -19.74 -13.93
CA GLU A 102 2.57 -21.11 -14.36
C GLU A 102 2.73 -22.08 -13.16
N PHE A 103 2.96 -21.56 -11.97
CA PHE A 103 3.10 -22.32 -10.73
C PHE A 103 1.79 -22.47 -9.96
N ASN A 104 0.66 -22.03 -10.52
CA ASN A 104 -0.69 -22.20 -10.02
C ASN A 104 -0.89 -21.85 -8.52
N PRO A 105 -0.45 -20.68 -8.03
CA PRO A 105 -0.73 -20.28 -6.66
C PRO A 105 -2.21 -19.95 -6.48
N SER A 106 -2.76 -20.17 -5.29
CA SER A 106 -4.14 -19.75 -4.99
C SER A 106 -4.27 -18.23 -4.88
N CYS A 107 -3.23 -17.59 -4.33
CA CYS A 107 -3.16 -16.16 -4.14
C CYS A 107 -1.73 -15.65 -4.31
N VAL A 108 -1.59 -14.46 -4.88
CA VAL A 108 -0.32 -13.71 -4.92
C VAL A 108 -0.49 -12.39 -4.19
N PHE A 109 0.41 -12.12 -3.25
CA PHE A 109 0.49 -10.87 -2.51
C PHE A 109 1.77 -10.13 -2.90
N VAL A 110 1.65 -9.05 -3.65
CA VAL A 110 2.79 -8.31 -4.18
C VAL A 110 2.95 -6.96 -3.50
N GLU A 111 4.20 -6.55 -3.28
CA GLU A 111 4.49 -5.19 -2.83
C GLU A 111 4.07 -4.14 -3.88
N LYS A 112 3.83 -2.94 -3.40
CA LYS A 112 3.52 -1.80 -4.26
C LYS A 112 4.81 -1.26 -4.91
N PRO A 113 4.73 -0.73 -6.14
CA PRO A 113 3.58 -0.75 -7.04
C PRO A 113 3.37 -2.13 -7.67
N LEU A 114 2.17 -2.42 -8.17
CA LEU A 114 1.91 -3.66 -8.91
C LEU A 114 2.88 -3.84 -10.08
N CYS A 115 3.10 -2.76 -10.82
CA CYS A 115 3.95 -2.68 -12.01
C CYS A 115 4.36 -1.22 -12.26
N MET A 116 5.33 -1.03 -13.14
CA MET A 116 5.85 0.30 -13.48
C MET A 116 5.03 1.00 -14.57
N ASP A 117 4.22 0.28 -15.34
CA ASP A 117 3.37 0.81 -16.42
C ASP A 117 2.00 0.13 -16.48
N SER A 118 1.01 0.85 -16.99
CA SER A 118 -0.39 0.38 -17.01
C SER A 118 -0.59 -0.80 -17.94
N LEU A 119 0.10 -0.85 -19.08
CA LEU A 119 -0.06 -1.92 -20.07
C LEU A 119 0.41 -3.28 -19.54
N SER A 120 1.51 -3.30 -18.78
CA SER A 120 1.97 -4.50 -18.06
C SER A 120 0.96 -4.91 -17.00
N GLY A 121 0.42 -3.94 -16.25
CA GLY A 121 -0.62 -4.19 -15.25
C GLY A 121 -1.91 -4.78 -15.81
N ASP A 122 -2.38 -4.28 -16.96
CA ASP A 122 -3.55 -4.83 -17.66
C ASP A 122 -3.36 -6.30 -18.02
N ARG A 123 -2.18 -6.65 -18.55
CA ARG A 123 -1.84 -8.03 -18.92
C ARG A 123 -1.79 -8.95 -17.70
N ILE A 124 -1.11 -8.51 -16.65
CA ILE A 124 -0.99 -9.25 -15.39
C ILE A 124 -2.38 -9.52 -14.79
N ILE A 125 -3.19 -8.50 -14.61
CA ILE A 125 -4.53 -8.66 -14.02
C ILE A 125 -5.38 -9.61 -14.84
N LYS A 126 -5.36 -9.46 -16.19
CA LYS A 126 -6.12 -10.34 -17.08
C LYS A 126 -5.65 -11.79 -17.02
N SER A 127 -4.33 -12.04 -16.95
CA SER A 127 -3.78 -13.38 -16.81
C SER A 127 -4.26 -14.03 -15.50
N PHE A 128 -4.12 -13.33 -14.37
CA PHE A 128 -4.53 -13.82 -13.08
C PHE A 128 -6.04 -14.10 -12.98
N GLU A 129 -6.88 -13.24 -13.62
CA GLU A 129 -8.32 -13.47 -13.69
C GLU A 129 -8.67 -14.72 -14.52
N ASN A 130 -7.98 -14.94 -15.64
CA ASN A 130 -8.20 -16.11 -16.50
C ASN A 130 -7.83 -17.41 -15.78
N GLU A 131 -6.77 -17.40 -14.98
CA GLU A 131 -6.27 -18.56 -14.22
C GLU A 131 -7.00 -18.74 -12.87
N GLY A 132 -7.87 -17.79 -12.49
CA GLY A 132 -8.57 -17.82 -11.20
C GLY A 132 -7.65 -17.56 -9.99
N ILE A 133 -6.49 -16.96 -10.20
CA ILE A 133 -5.52 -16.62 -9.16
C ILE A 133 -5.91 -15.28 -8.52
N SER A 134 -5.98 -15.23 -7.21
CA SER A 134 -6.24 -13.99 -6.48
C SER A 134 -4.99 -13.12 -6.42
N LEU A 135 -5.11 -11.85 -6.81
CA LEU A 135 -4.00 -10.88 -6.80
C LEU A 135 -4.30 -9.73 -5.84
N LEU A 136 -3.40 -9.55 -4.87
CA LEU A 136 -3.47 -8.50 -3.86
C LEU A 136 -2.18 -7.67 -3.87
N VAL A 137 -2.32 -6.34 -3.86
CA VAL A 137 -1.18 -5.39 -3.78
C VAL A 137 -1.10 -4.84 -2.36
N ASN A 138 0.10 -4.74 -1.79
CA ASN A 138 0.30 -4.26 -0.42
C ASN A 138 0.18 -2.73 -0.29
N TYR A 139 -1.04 -2.22 -0.38
CA TYR A 139 -1.34 -0.89 0.11
C TYR A 139 -1.62 -0.92 1.61
N SER A 140 -0.57 -0.89 2.39
CA SER A 140 -0.56 -1.14 3.84
C SER A 140 -1.65 -0.37 4.61
N ARG A 141 -1.97 0.88 4.20
CA ARG A 141 -3.02 1.70 4.84
C ARG A 141 -4.41 1.09 4.76
N ARG A 142 -4.71 0.32 3.73
CA ARG A 142 -5.99 -0.38 3.58
C ARG A 142 -6.20 -1.48 4.63
N PHE A 143 -5.12 -1.97 5.24
CA PHE A 143 -5.14 -3.00 6.28
C PHE A 143 -5.06 -2.42 7.70
N MET A 144 -4.90 -1.10 7.84
CA MET A 144 -4.90 -0.43 9.13
C MET A 144 -6.33 -0.06 9.56
N ARG A 145 -6.71 -0.48 10.77
CA ARG A 145 -8.03 -0.21 11.34
C ARG A 145 -8.37 1.27 11.38
N GLU A 146 -7.37 2.08 11.66
CA GLU A 146 -7.50 3.53 11.79
C GLU A 146 -7.90 4.18 10.46
N TYR A 147 -7.27 3.77 9.36
CA TYR A 147 -7.60 4.28 8.02
C TYR A 147 -8.96 3.75 7.52
N ARG A 148 -9.33 2.52 7.87
CA ARG A 148 -10.68 1.98 7.60
C ARG A 148 -11.74 2.81 8.30
N ALA A 149 -11.53 3.15 9.58
CA ALA A 149 -12.45 4.00 10.34
C ALA A 149 -12.58 5.41 9.73
N LEU A 150 -11.51 5.98 9.16
CA LEU A 150 -11.58 7.24 8.41
C LEU A 150 -12.50 7.10 7.19
N GLY A 151 -12.30 6.05 6.39
CA GLY A 151 -13.14 5.77 5.21
C GLY A 151 -14.62 5.57 5.56
N GLU A 152 -14.92 4.90 6.68
CA GLU A 152 -16.28 4.73 7.19
C GLU A 152 -16.90 6.07 7.59
N VAL A 153 -16.19 6.89 8.36
CA VAL A 153 -16.65 8.22 8.79
C VAL A 153 -16.96 9.13 7.61
N ILE A 154 -16.13 9.09 6.55
CA ILE A 154 -16.36 9.86 5.32
C ILE A 154 -17.59 9.32 4.60
N ARG A 155 -17.69 8.01 4.40
CA ARG A 155 -18.77 7.34 3.65
C ARG A 155 -20.15 7.53 4.32
N GLU A 156 -20.17 7.53 5.65
CA GLU A 156 -21.37 7.78 6.46
C GLU A 156 -21.76 9.27 6.53
N GLY A 157 -20.98 10.17 5.92
CA GLY A 157 -21.25 11.60 5.91
C GLY A 157 -21.06 12.30 7.25
N ARG A 158 -20.38 11.66 8.22
CA ARG A 158 -20.19 12.24 9.57
C ARG A 158 -19.30 13.49 9.60
N MET A 159 -18.58 13.76 8.52
CA MET A 159 -17.79 14.98 8.32
C MET A 159 -18.51 16.02 7.44
N GLY A 160 -19.77 15.74 7.05
CA GLY A 160 -20.49 16.54 6.07
C GLY A 160 -19.98 16.34 4.64
N THR A 161 -20.23 17.34 3.78
CA THR A 161 -19.73 17.31 2.40
C THR A 161 -18.22 17.41 2.37
N PRO A 162 -17.48 16.49 1.68
CA PRO A 162 -16.06 16.60 1.47
C PRO A 162 -15.70 17.86 0.67
N LEU A 163 -14.79 18.68 1.20
CA LEU A 163 -14.40 19.96 0.59
C LEU A 163 -12.95 19.94 0.10
N CYS A 164 -12.02 19.47 0.95
CA CYS A 164 -10.61 19.46 0.61
C CYS A 164 -9.89 18.27 1.27
N LEU A 165 -9.00 17.64 0.51
CA LEU A 165 -7.99 16.71 1.01
C LEU A 165 -6.61 17.23 0.58
N THR A 166 -5.75 17.54 1.52
CA THR A 166 -4.36 17.95 1.24
C THR A 166 -3.40 17.00 1.89
N VAL A 167 -2.40 16.57 1.11
CA VAL A 167 -1.36 15.66 1.57
C VAL A 167 0.00 16.26 1.25
N HIS A 168 0.88 16.31 2.24
CA HIS A 168 2.31 16.53 2.05
C HIS A 168 3.04 15.20 2.20
N TYR A 169 3.95 14.90 1.27
CA TYR A 169 4.77 13.69 1.33
C TYR A 169 6.21 13.97 0.94
N THR A 170 7.15 13.23 1.52
CA THR A 170 8.56 13.20 1.15
C THR A 170 8.89 11.96 0.35
N GLY A 171 9.95 12.00 -0.43
CA GLY A 171 10.37 10.90 -1.29
C GLY A 171 9.75 10.99 -2.68
N GLY A 172 9.81 9.90 -3.44
CA GLY A 172 9.31 9.83 -4.80
C GLY A 172 7.78 9.65 -4.89
N LEU A 173 7.24 10.01 -6.04
CA LEU A 173 5.81 9.83 -6.32
C LEU A 173 5.44 8.35 -6.33
N LEU A 174 6.21 7.51 -7.03
CA LEU A 174 5.95 6.07 -7.12
C LEU A 174 6.14 5.37 -5.78
N HIS A 175 7.18 5.75 -5.04
CA HIS A 175 7.50 5.09 -3.78
C HIS A 175 6.55 5.51 -2.63
N ASN A 176 6.33 6.81 -2.44
CA ASN A 176 5.53 7.34 -1.33
C ASN A 176 4.21 7.99 -1.75
N GLY A 177 4.21 8.78 -2.83
CA GLY A 177 3.02 9.50 -3.28
C GLY A 177 1.85 8.59 -3.65
N PHE A 178 2.14 7.43 -4.25
CA PHE A 178 1.13 6.43 -4.63
C PHE A 178 0.31 5.90 -3.45
N HIS A 179 0.88 5.82 -2.26
CA HIS A 179 0.13 5.45 -1.07
C HIS A 179 -1.02 6.42 -0.76
N PHE A 180 -0.81 7.70 -1.04
CA PHE A 180 -1.82 8.74 -0.77
C PHE A 180 -2.78 8.91 -1.94
N LEU A 181 -2.34 8.65 -3.17
CA LEU A 181 -3.22 8.53 -4.33
C LEU A 181 -4.18 7.36 -4.14
N ASP A 182 -3.67 6.21 -3.69
CA ASP A 182 -4.48 5.04 -3.36
C ASP A 182 -5.49 5.35 -2.25
N LEU A 183 -5.07 6.05 -1.21
CA LEU A 183 -5.94 6.47 -0.12
C LEU A 183 -7.08 7.38 -0.62
N ALA A 184 -6.76 8.38 -1.46
CA ALA A 184 -7.75 9.27 -2.04
C ALA A 184 -8.72 8.52 -2.97
N HIS A 185 -8.19 7.61 -3.80
CA HIS A 185 -9.00 6.76 -4.66
C HIS A 185 -9.93 5.82 -3.86
N TRP A 186 -9.42 5.25 -2.77
CA TRP A 186 -10.22 4.39 -1.90
C TRP A 186 -11.36 5.13 -1.22
N PHE A 187 -11.14 6.37 -0.79
CA PHE A 187 -12.16 7.18 -0.10
C PHE A 187 -13.16 7.84 -1.06
N PHE A 188 -12.73 8.30 -2.22
CA PHE A 188 -13.51 9.19 -3.08
C PHE A 188 -13.68 8.69 -4.52
N GLY A 189 -13.04 7.57 -4.91
CA GLY A 189 -13.02 7.08 -6.28
C GLY A 189 -12.01 7.81 -7.16
N LEU A 190 -12.18 7.71 -8.49
CA LEU A 190 -11.32 8.42 -9.44
C LEU A 190 -11.76 9.89 -9.56
N PRO A 191 -10.81 10.83 -9.69
CA PRO A 191 -11.11 12.21 -9.94
C PRO A 191 -11.63 12.43 -11.37
N GLU A 192 -12.36 13.52 -11.58
CA GLU A 192 -12.81 13.97 -12.90
C GLU A 192 -11.67 14.62 -13.69
N GLU A 193 -10.82 15.39 -13.00
CA GLU A 193 -9.61 15.99 -13.56
C GLU A 193 -8.42 15.75 -12.65
N ALA A 194 -7.26 15.54 -13.24
CA ALA A 194 -5.99 15.48 -12.53
C ALA A 194 -4.90 16.24 -13.31
N ARG A 195 -4.05 16.97 -12.59
CA ARG A 195 -2.90 17.71 -13.15
C ARG A 195 -1.66 17.42 -12.35
N ILE A 196 -0.56 17.07 -13.06
CA ILE A 196 0.76 16.90 -12.45
C ILE A 196 1.62 18.12 -12.69
N PHE A 197 2.25 18.55 -11.62
CA PHE A 197 3.32 19.55 -11.63
C PHE A 197 4.61 18.82 -11.22
N PRO A 198 5.60 18.74 -12.13
CA PRO A 198 6.88 18.13 -11.81
C PRO A 198 7.51 18.82 -10.58
N GLY A 199 8.07 18.04 -9.70
CA GLY A 199 8.75 18.50 -8.51
C GLY A 199 10.26 18.27 -8.58
N HIS A 200 10.91 18.22 -7.44
CA HIS A 200 12.35 18.05 -7.35
C HIS A 200 12.77 16.62 -7.71
N GLN A 201 13.75 16.49 -8.61
CA GLN A 201 14.39 15.22 -8.89
C GLN A 201 15.36 14.86 -7.77
N LYS A 202 15.49 13.57 -7.48
CA LYS A 202 16.51 13.06 -6.57
C LYS A 202 17.90 13.26 -7.19
N ARG A 203 18.88 13.75 -6.41
CA ARG A 203 20.29 13.93 -6.88
C ARG A 203 20.96 12.63 -7.31
N ASN A 204 20.50 11.47 -6.81
CA ASN A 204 21.03 10.14 -7.16
C ASN A 204 20.10 9.46 -8.16
N LYS A 205 20.46 9.40 -9.42
CA LYS A 205 19.97 8.56 -10.55
C LYS A 205 18.62 7.80 -10.44
N SER A 206 17.84 7.95 -9.37
CA SER A 206 16.50 7.39 -9.25
C SER A 206 15.59 8.10 -10.25
N LYS A 207 14.87 7.32 -11.05
CA LYS A 207 13.85 7.83 -11.99
C LYS A 207 12.60 8.34 -11.26
N ASP A 208 12.43 7.99 -9.97
CA ASP A 208 11.29 8.42 -9.17
C ASP A 208 11.52 9.83 -8.63
N CYS A 209 10.75 10.79 -9.09
CA CYS A 209 10.77 12.18 -8.67
C CYS A 209 9.60 12.51 -7.74
N SER A 210 9.77 13.51 -6.88
CA SER A 210 8.62 14.08 -6.20
C SER A 210 7.78 14.90 -7.21
N ALA A 211 6.47 14.88 -7.07
CA ALA A 211 5.58 15.66 -7.90
C ALA A 211 4.43 16.21 -7.06
N THR A 212 3.84 17.31 -7.51
CA THR A 212 2.56 17.79 -6.97
C THR A 212 1.44 17.39 -7.92
N ILE A 213 0.39 16.76 -7.40
CA ILE A 213 -0.80 16.37 -8.15
C ILE A 213 -1.99 17.13 -7.58
N ARG A 214 -2.78 17.75 -8.46
CA ARG A 214 -4.07 18.38 -8.10
C ARG A 214 -5.19 17.66 -8.83
N CYS A 215 -6.18 17.22 -8.07
CA CYS A 215 -7.34 16.55 -8.60
C CYS A 215 -8.63 17.29 -8.21
N THR A 216 -9.59 17.31 -9.13
CA THR A 216 -10.95 17.79 -8.90
C THR A 216 -11.92 16.65 -9.08
N TYR A 217 -12.81 16.45 -8.12
CA TYR A 217 -13.84 15.42 -8.16
C TYR A 217 -15.19 16.04 -8.56
N LYS A 218 -16.07 15.23 -9.13
CA LYS A 218 -17.43 15.65 -9.52
C LYS A 218 -18.24 16.19 -8.34
N SER A 219 -17.92 15.77 -7.12
CA SER A 219 -18.52 16.29 -5.88
C SER A 219 -18.08 17.72 -5.51
N GLY A 220 -17.09 18.29 -6.23
CA GLY A 220 -16.44 19.55 -5.88
C GLY A 220 -15.24 19.39 -4.92
N LEU A 221 -14.98 18.19 -4.40
CA LEU A 221 -13.80 17.94 -3.58
C LEU A 221 -12.53 18.29 -4.35
N GLN A 222 -11.63 19.04 -3.70
CA GLN A 222 -10.28 19.32 -4.17
C GLN A 222 -9.28 18.43 -3.46
N PHE A 223 -8.49 17.67 -4.21
CA PHE A 223 -7.39 16.88 -3.67
C PHE A 223 -6.05 17.46 -4.13
N ASN A 224 -5.17 17.73 -3.19
CA ASN A 224 -3.81 18.22 -3.42
C ASN A 224 -2.80 17.25 -2.80
N LEU A 225 -2.01 16.57 -3.62
CA LEU A 225 -0.87 15.78 -3.22
C LEU A 225 0.39 16.59 -3.50
N ILE A 226 1.10 17.02 -2.47
CA ILE A 226 2.23 17.96 -2.54
C ILE A 226 3.51 17.21 -2.20
N GLY A 227 4.36 17.02 -3.21
CA GLY A 227 5.69 16.42 -3.02
C GLY A 227 6.67 17.43 -2.43
N VAL A 228 7.22 17.10 -1.27
CA VAL A 228 8.34 17.83 -0.64
C VAL A 228 9.64 17.16 -1.08
N GLY A 229 10.69 17.95 -1.30
CA GLY A 229 11.96 17.44 -1.85
C GLY A 229 12.55 16.28 -1.06
N HIS A 230 13.30 15.41 -1.73
CA HIS A 230 13.91 14.21 -1.15
C HIS A 230 14.91 14.48 -0.02
N GLU A 231 15.47 15.69 0.05
CA GLU A 231 16.43 16.09 1.09
C GLU A 231 15.74 16.57 2.37
N SER A 232 14.41 16.64 2.37
CA SER A 232 13.63 17.03 3.54
C SER A 232 13.58 15.89 4.56
N PRO A 233 13.45 16.19 5.86
CA PRO A 233 13.08 15.19 6.84
C PRO A 233 11.82 14.45 6.40
N THR A 234 11.69 13.18 6.76
CA THR A 234 10.46 12.44 6.49
C THR A 234 9.26 13.21 7.04
N HIS A 235 8.35 13.60 6.14
CA HIS A 235 7.19 14.38 6.47
C HIS A 235 5.98 13.87 5.69
N HIS A 236 5.05 13.26 6.42
CA HIS A 236 3.80 12.78 5.86
C HIS A 236 2.64 13.39 6.66
N GLN A 237 1.95 14.33 6.05
CA GLN A 237 0.80 14.97 6.68
C GLN A 237 -0.41 14.88 5.75
N VAL A 238 -1.53 14.44 6.31
CA VAL A 238 -2.83 14.42 5.63
C VAL A 238 -3.77 15.35 6.37
N GLU A 239 -4.45 16.24 5.66
CA GLU A 239 -5.51 17.08 6.19
C GLU A 239 -6.77 16.93 5.34
N PHE A 240 -7.84 16.49 5.96
CA PHE A 240 -9.18 16.42 5.36
C PHE A 240 -10.10 17.42 6.00
N ILE A 241 -10.82 18.17 5.16
CA ILE A 241 -11.81 19.16 5.57
C ILE A 241 -13.15 18.82 4.91
N GLY A 242 -14.15 18.58 5.74
CA GLY A 242 -15.55 18.51 5.36
C GLY A 242 -16.34 19.66 5.98
N SER A 243 -17.60 19.84 5.55
CA SER A 243 -18.44 20.96 6.01
C SER A 243 -18.76 20.92 7.52
N GLU A 244 -18.78 19.73 8.13
CA GLU A 244 -19.14 19.52 9.54
C GLU A 244 -17.97 19.09 10.43
N GLY A 245 -16.83 18.73 9.84
CA GLY A 245 -15.67 18.27 10.58
C GLY A 245 -14.49 17.96 9.66
N GLY A 246 -13.43 17.41 10.25
CA GLY A 246 -12.24 17.03 9.52
C GLY A 246 -11.32 16.15 10.35
N PHE A 247 -10.18 15.84 9.78
CA PHE A 247 -9.11 15.16 10.51
C PHE A 247 -7.75 15.59 9.95
N ARG A 248 -6.72 15.41 10.79
CA ARG A 248 -5.31 15.47 10.38
C ARG A 248 -4.64 14.16 10.74
N ILE A 249 -3.74 13.70 9.87
CA ILE A 249 -2.81 12.61 10.17
C ILE A 249 -1.40 13.21 10.16
N LEU A 250 -0.68 12.99 11.24
CA LEU A 250 0.68 13.50 11.43
C LEU A 250 1.67 12.35 11.39
N ASN A 251 2.58 12.36 10.43
CA ASN A 251 3.67 11.39 10.23
C ASN A 251 3.24 9.90 10.20
N ASN A 252 2.00 9.60 9.83
CA ASN A 252 1.39 8.27 9.90
C ASN A 252 1.31 7.68 11.33
N GLU A 253 1.47 8.50 12.36
CA GLU A 253 1.53 8.05 13.76
C GLU A 253 0.25 8.40 14.53
N ARG A 254 -0.38 9.53 14.18
CA ARG A 254 -1.49 10.06 14.96
C ARG A 254 -2.56 10.71 14.10
N ILE A 255 -3.82 10.40 14.42
CA ILE A 255 -5.00 11.08 13.86
C ILE A 255 -5.52 12.10 14.88
N GLU A 256 -5.72 13.34 14.43
CA GLU A 256 -6.44 14.38 15.15
C GLU A 256 -7.84 14.53 14.55
N TRP A 257 -8.85 14.12 15.29
CA TRP A 257 -10.23 14.26 14.88
C TRP A 257 -10.75 15.65 15.19
N GLN A 258 -11.36 16.31 14.23
CA GLN A 258 -11.82 17.68 14.33
C GLN A 258 -13.33 17.80 14.07
N LYS A 259 -13.98 18.68 14.79
CA LYS A 259 -15.39 19.05 14.59
C LYS A 259 -15.50 20.53 14.24
N SER A 260 -16.40 20.84 13.33
CA SER A 260 -16.79 22.23 13.04
C SER A 260 -17.58 22.79 14.21
N VAL A 261 -17.12 23.90 14.77
CA VAL A 261 -17.75 24.57 15.92
C VAL A 261 -17.90 26.07 15.63
N PRO A 262 -18.94 26.75 16.17
CA PRO A 262 -19.06 28.20 16.04
C PRO A 262 -17.84 28.93 16.62
N MET A 263 -17.51 30.07 16.05
CA MET A 263 -16.53 31.01 16.61
C MET A 263 -17.23 31.98 17.55
N GLU A 264 -16.81 32.01 18.80
CA GLU A 264 -17.43 32.89 19.82
C GLU A 264 -17.36 34.37 19.47
N ARG A 265 -16.25 34.79 18.84
CA ARG A 265 -15.99 36.20 18.53
C ARG A 265 -16.69 36.68 17.27
N PHE A 266 -17.03 35.78 16.33
CA PHE A 266 -17.55 36.15 15.02
C PHE A 266 -18.81 35.34 14.74
N GLU A 267 -19.97 36.00 14.83
CA GLU A 267 -21.27 35.37 14.55
C GLU A 267 -21.35 34.87 13.08
N GLY A 268 -21.89 33.68 12.89
CA GLY A 268 -21.98 33.02 11.60
C GLY A 268 -20.70 32.33 11.10
N PHE A 269 -19.54 32.56 11.73
CA PHE A 269 -18.29 31.89 11.38
C PHE A 269 -18.10 30.61 12.21
N ARG A 270 -17.42 29.63 11.58
CA ARG A 270 -17.09 28.32 12.21
C ARG A 270 -15.60 28.04 12.08
N LYS A 271 -15.07 27.25 13.01
CA LYS A 271 -13.68 26.75 12.99
C LYS A 271 -13.64 25.26 13.23
N LEU A 272 -12.60 24.58 12.74
CA LEU A 272 -12.30 23.22 13.12
C LEU A 272 -11.63 23.21 14.51
N SER A 273 -12.13 22.35 15.38
CA SER A 273 -11.61 22.18 16.75
C SER A 273 -11.30 20.72 17.00
N THR A 274 -10.05 20.42 17.35
CA THR A 274 -9.63 19.06 17.68
C THR A 274 -10.38 18.55 18.92
N LYS A 275 -10.99 17.37 18.80
CA LYS A 275 -11.79 16.73 19.82
C LYS A 275 -11.18 15.46 20.40
N LYS A 276 -10.37 14.76 19.59
CA LYS A 276 -9.80 13.47 19.95
C LYS A 276 -8.49 13.25 19.19
N HIS A 277 -7.54 12.62 19.88
CA HIS A 277 -6.34 12.06 19.29
C HIS A 277 -6.44 10.54 19.28
N GLN A 278 -5.89 9.90 18.24
CA GLN A 278 -5.84 8.46 18.10
C GLN A 278 -4.49 8.07 17.49
N GLU A 279 -3.79 7.17 18.15
CA GLU A 279 -2.55 6.61 17.61
C GLU A 279 -2.83 5.66 16.46
N ILE A 280 -1.92 5.61 15.49
CA ILE A 280 -1.93 4.67 14.37
C ILE A 280 -0.89 3.61 14.65
N LYS A 281 -1.30 2.35 14.64
CA LYS A 281 -0.43 1.20 14.86
C LYS A 281 0.05 0.65 13.53
N THR A 282 1.09 1.27 12.97
CA THR A 282 1.62 0.92 11.63
C THR A 282 2.12 -0.51 11.55
N GLY A 283 2.70 -1.05 12.60
CA GLY A 283 3.17 -2.44 12.68
C GLY A 283 2.06 -3.50 12.62
N LEU A 284 0.78 -3.10 12.68
CA LEU A 284 -0.35 -4.02 12.50
C LEU A 284 -0.80 -4.14 11.03
N ALA A 285 -0.24 -3.38 10.10
CA ALA A 285 -0.64 -3.41 8.70
C ALA A 285 -0.44 -4.79 8.07
N LEU A 286 0.77 -5.33 8.12
CA LEU A 286 1.07 -6.67 7.58
C LEU A 286 0.31 -7.79 8.30
N PRO A 287 0.30 -7.89 9.64
CA PRO A 287 -0.53 -8.89 10.33
C PRO A 287 -2.00 -8.86 9.93
N ASN A 288 -2.59 -7.67 9.75
CA ASN A 288 -3.98 -7.54 9.29
C ASN A 288 -4.14 -7.93 7.82
N ALA A 289 -3.16 -7.64 6.95
CA ALA A 289 -3.16 -8.09 5.56
C ALA A 289 -3.19 -9.61 5.50
N TYR A 290 -2.31 -10.29 6.20
CA TYR A 290 -2.28 -11.75 6.25
C TYR A 290 -3.57 -12.35 6.82
N ARG A 291 -4.16 -11.75 7.86
CA ARG A 291 -5.47 -12.18 8.35
C ARG A 291 -6.53 -12.08 7.27
N SER A 292 -6.57 -10.98 6.51
CA SER A 292 -7.54 -10.81 5.41
C SER A 292 -7.30 -11.82 4.28
N ILE A 293 -6.03 -12.17 4.00
CA ILE A 293 -5.69 -13.20 3.00
C ILE A 293 -6.13 -14.59 3.48
N ALA A 294 -5.91 -14.93 4.75
CA ALA A 294 -6.40 -16.18 5.33
C ALA A 294 -7.93 -16.29 5.24
N GLU A 295 -8.65 -15.24 5.63
CA GLU A 295 -10.13 -15.20 5.52
C GLU A 295 -10.60 -15.34 4.07
N HIS A 296 -9.87 -14.79 3.10
CA HIS A 296 -10.17 -15.00 1.68
C HIS A 296 -9.98 -16.44 1.26
N LEU A 297 -8.83 -17.04 1.57
CA LEU A 297 -8.48 -18.39 1.15
C LEU A 297 -9.35 -19.46 1.84
N GLU A 298 -9.66 -19.28 3.12
CA GLU A 298 -10.43 -20.24 3.92
C GLU A 298 -11.95 -20.11 3.75
N LYS A 299 -12.46 -18.87 3.60
CA LYS A 299 -13.88 -18.55 3.65
C LYS A 299 -14.43 -17.94 2.37
N SER A 300 -13.60 -17.80 1.33
CA SER A 300 -13.95 -17.15 0.05
C SER A 300 -14.48 -15.72 0.22
N ILE A 301 -14.02 -15.00 1.24
CA ILE A 301 -14.37 -13.60 1.45
C ILE A 301 -13.62 -12.76 0.39
N PRO A 302 -14.32 -12.05 -0.52
CA PRO A 302 -13.67 -11.31 -1.60
C PRO A 302 -12.77 -10.20 -1.05
N PHE A 303 -11.60 -10.00 -1.67
CA PHE A 303 -10.84 -8.77 -1.46
C PHE A 303 -11.59 -7.57 -2.04
N GLU A 304 -11.50 -6.42 -1.38
CA GLU A 304 -11.74 -5.16 -2.08
C GLU A 304 -10.81 -5.10 -3.32
N ARG A 305 -11.33 -4.58 -4.45
CA ARG A 305 -10.69 -4.55 -5.78
C ARG A 305 -9.38 -3.75 -5.79
N ASN A 306 -8.36 -4.19 -5.03
CA ASN A 306 -7.19 -3.36 -4.83
C ASN A 306 -6.21 -3.39 -6.02
N ALA A 307 -5.98 -4.52 -6.68
CA ALA A 307 -5.12 -4.59 -7.87
C ALA A 307 -5.70 -3.75 -9.02
N LYS A 308 -7.01 -3.84 -9.28
CA LYS A 308 -7.68 -2.98 -10.28
C LYS A 308 -7.66 -1.51 -9.90
N SER A 309 -7.77 -1.19 -8.61
CA SER A 309 -7.67 0.19 -8.12
C SER A 309 -6.27 0.75 -8.34
N CYS A 310 -5.23 -0.06 -8.10
CA CYS A 310 -3.85 0.29 -8.37
C CYS A 310 -3.63 0.62 -9.85
N LEU A 311 -4.10 -0.26 -10.73
CA LEU A 311 -3.99 -0.09 -12.17
C LEU A 311 -4.73 1.16 -12.67
N ALA A 312 -5.91 1.46 -12.12
CA ALA A 312 -6.65 2.67 -12.45
C ALA A 312 -5.86 3.96 -12.12
N LEU A 313 -5.03 3.93 -11.07
CA LEU A 313 -4.14 5.05 -10.74
C LEU A 313 -2.96 5.15 -11.72
N ASN A 314 -2.38 4.02 -12.17
CA ASN A 314 -1.36 4.04 -13.21
C ASN A 314 -1.92 4.65 -14.49
N HIS A 315 -3.09 4.20 -14.94
CA HIS A 315 -3.78 4.78 -16.10
C HIS A 315 -4.07 6.27 -15.93
N LEU A 316 -4.51 6.69 -14.74
CA LEU A 316 -4.74 8.12 -14.45
C LEU A 316 -3.45 8.93 -14.63
N ILE A 317 -2.33 8.43 -14.13
CA ILE A 317 -1.04 9.12 -14.21
C ILE A 317 -0.51 9.14 -15.64
N GLU A 318 -0.60 8.05 -16.38
CA GLU A 318 -0.06 7.95 -17.74
C GLU A 318 -0.93 8.67 -18.79
N ASN A 319 -2.25 8.56 -18.70
CA ASN A 319 -3.17 8.99 -19.74
C ASN A 319 -4.01 10.23 -19.40
N GLY A 320 -4.13 10.57 -18.14
CA GLY A 320 -5.06 11.61 -17.65
C GLY A 320 -4.40 12.92 -17.23
N LEU A 321 -3.07 13.03 -17.32
CA LEU A 321 -2.34 14.12 -16.71
C LEU A 321 -1.84 15.10 -17.76
N THR A 322 -2.42 16.29 -17.76
CA THR A 322 -1.80 17.43 -18.40
C THR A 322 -0.57 17.82 -17.60
N VAL A 323 0.62 17.42 -18.06
CA VAL A 323 1.89 17.92 -17.52
C VAL A 323 2.03 19.38 -17.95
N LEU A 324 1.88 20.30 -17.00
CA LEU A 324 2.16 21.70 -17.29
C LEU A 324 3.67 21.92 -17.26
N PRO A 325 4.27 22.57 -18.29
CA PRO A 325 5.69 22.87 -18.29
C PRO A 325 6.06 23.74 -17.08
N GLN A 326 7.21 23.46 -16.46
CA GLN A 326 7.77 24.39 -15.50
C GLN A 326 8.02 25.71 -16.21
N HIS A 327 7.43 26.79 -15.73
CA HIS A 327 7.85 28.10 -16.17
C HIS A 327 9.27 28.30 -15.66
N SER A 328 10.23 28.41 -16.63
CA SER A 328 11.64 28.73 -16.45
C SER A 328 11.80 30.11 -15.83
#